data_7a740948573eab0c364de941cf8d7247
#
_entry.id   7a740948573eab0c364de941cf8d7247
#
_cell.length_a   1.000
_cell.length_b   1.000
_cell.length_c   1.000
_cell.angle_alpha   90.00
_cell.angle_beta   90.00
_cell.angle_gamma   90.00
#
_symmetry.space_group_name_H-M   'P 1'
#
loop_
_entity.id
_entity.type
_entity.pdbx_description
1 polymer ?
#
loop_
_entity_poly.entity_id
_entity_poly.type
_entity_poly.pdbx_seq_one_letter_code
_entity_poly.pdbx_strand_id
1 'polypeptide(L)'
;KKIFENFMVDAQKAYDLIIEKLNTKGISGESANQDARFILPNAAETKIMVTMNARELLHFFRQRCCNRAQWEIRHMAEEMLHLVKETAPTIFYKAGPGCLYSPCPEGEYTCGKIKEVKKKYGIKKEKP
;
A
#
# COMPACT_ATOMS: atom_id res chain seq x y z
N LYS A 1 4.91 -0.84 -20.89
CA LYS A 1 3.82 -1.78 -20.62
C LYS A 1 4.18 -3.17 -21.13
N LYS A 2 4.33 -3.41 -22.44
CA LYS A 2 4.65 -4.75 -23.04
C LYS A 2 5.90 -5.42 -22.44
N ILE A 3 6.99 -4.69 -22.18
CA ILE A 3 8.20 -5.26 -21.58
C ILE A 3 7.92 -5.83 -20.19
N PHE A 4 7.14 -5.12 -19.38
CA PHE A 4 6.74 -5.57 -18.05
C PHE A 4 5.85 -6.82 -18.14
N GLU A 5 4.83 -6.79 -19.01
CA GLU A 5 3.92 -7.92 -19.22
C GLU A 5 4.69 -9.18 -19.65
N ASN A 6 5.61 -9.06 -20.61
CA ASN A 6 6.45 -10.18 -21.05
C ASN A 6 7.31 -10.73 -19.91
N PHE A 7 7.94 -9.85 -19.13
CA PHE A 7 8.75 -10.26 -18.00
C PHE A 7 7.93 -11.01 -16.93
N MET A 8 6.71 -10.55 -16.64
CA MET A 8 5.83 -11.24 -15.70
C MET A 8 5.43 -12.64 -16.18
N VAL A 9 5.15 -12.80 -17.49
CA VAL A 9 4.87 -14.10 -18.10
C VAL A 9 6.08 -15.04 -17.99
N ASP A 10 7.28 -14.55 -18.24
CA ASP A 10 8.51 -15.34 -18.16
C ASP A 10 8.85 -15.70 -16.71
N ALA A 11 8.64 -14.79 -15.75
CA ALA A 11 8.78 -15.08 -14.33
C ALA A 11 7.81 -16.17 -13.86
N GLN A 12 6.55 -16.14 -14.33
CA GLN A 12 5.58 -17.20 -14.02
C GLN A 12 6.01 -18.56 -14.59
N LYS A 13 6.43 -18.63 -15.85
CA LYS A 13 6.95 -19.87 -16.44
C LYS A 13 8.14 -20.43 -15.67
N ALA A 14 9.05 -19.58 -15.25
CA ALA A 14 10.22 -19.99 -14.46
C ALA A 14 9.79 -20.51 -13.08
N TYR A 15 8.82 -19.85 -12.43
CA TYR A 15 8.24 -20.32 -11.18
C TYR A 15 7.64 -21.74 -11.33
N ASP A 16 6.82 -21.96 -12.36
CA ASP A 16 6.16 -23.24 -12.61
C ASP A 16 7.19 -24.36 -12.86
N LEU A 17 8.26 -24.07 -13.63
CA LEU A 17 9.37 -25.01 -13.86
C LEU A 17 10.13 -25.37 -12.58
N ILE A 18 10.32 -24.42 -11.67
CA ILE A 18 10.95 -24.69 -10.38
C ILE A 18 10.06 -25.60 -9.53
N ILE A 19 8.75 -25.32 -9.47
CA ILE A 19 7.78 -26.17 -8.76
C ILE A 19 7.82 -27.62 -9.31
N GLU A 20 7.80 -27.79 -10.63
CA GLU A 20 7.87 -29.11 -11.26
C GLU A 20 9.16 -29.85 -10.84
N LYS A 21 10.31 -29.19 -10.94
CA LYS A 21 11.60 -29.78 -10.55
C LYS A 21 11.70 -30.09 -9.04
N LEU A 22 11.11 -29.28 -8.18
CA LEU A 22 11.07 -29.55 -6.75
C LEU A 22 10.19 -30.77 -6.44
N ASN A 23 9.03 -30.87 -7.11
CA ASN A 23 8.14 -32.03 -6.98
C ASN A 23 8.82 -33.33 -7.39
N THR A 24 9.63 -33.34 -8.46
CA THR A 24 10.39 -34.55 -8.87
C THR A 24 11.44 -34.96 -7.84
N LYS A 25 11.87 -34.03 -6.96
CA LYS A 25 12.80 -34.29 -5.84
C LYS A 25 12.09 -34.63 -4.53
N GLY A 26 10.76 -34.76 -4.55
CA GLY A 26 9.97 -35.07 -3.36
C GLY A 26 9.65 -33.85 -2.47
N ILE A 27 9.99 -32.63 -2.91
CA ILE A 27 9.63 -31.37 -2.22
C ILE A 27 8.33 -30.87 -2.88
N SER A 28 7.23 -30.84 -2.14
CA SER A 28 5.91 -30.47 -2.68
C SER A 28 5.13 -29.56 -1.73
N GLY A 29 4.01 -29.03 -2.23
CA GLY A 29 3.10 -28.19 -1.46
C GLY A 29 3.74 -26.87 -1.03
N GLU A 30 3.53 -26.49 0.23
CA GLU A 30 3.97 -25.19 0.76
C GLU A 30 5.49 -24.98 0.70
N SER A 31 6.28 -26.01 0.98
CA SER A 31 7.75 -25.94 0.92
C SER A 31 8.23 -25.65 -0.51
N ALA A 32 7.67 -26.32 -1.52
CA ALA A 32 8.02 -26.03 -2.92
C ALA A 32 7.63 -24.60 -3.31
N ASN A 33 6.48 -24.14 -2.88
CA ASN A 33 6.02 -22.77 -3.14
C ASN A 33 6.93 -21.71 -2.48
N GLN A 34 7.40 -21.96 -1.27
CA GLN A 34 8.33 -21.07 -0.56
C GLN A 34 9.64 -20.92 -1.34
N ASP A 35 10.21 -22.03 -1.79
CA ASP A 35 11.47 -22.02 -2.55
C ASP A 35 11.29 -21.38 -3.93
N ALA A 36 10.21 -21.70 -4.65
CA ALA A 36 9.96 -21.17 -5.98
C ALA A 36 9.69 -19.64 -5.97
N ARG A 37 9.16 -19.08 -4.88
CA ARG A 37 8.85 -17.64 -4.76
C ARG A 37 10.05 -16.73 -4.91
N PHE A 38 11.27 -17.19 -4.68
CA PHE A 38 12.47 -16.38 -4.82
C PHE A 38 12.66 -15.81 -6.23
N ILE A 39 12.08 -16.43 -7.27
CA ILE A 39 12.17 -15.92 -8.64
C ILE A 39 11.13 -14.84 -8.97
N LEU A 40 10.08 -14.71 -8.17
CA LEU A 40 9.03 -13.76 -8.43
C LEU A 40 9.49 -12.33 -8.10
N PRO A 41 9.24 -11.35 -8.99
CA PRO A 41 9.54 -9.96 -8.72
C PRO A 41 8.64 -9.39 -7.64
N ASN A 42 9.07 -8.30 -7.00
CA ASN A 42 8.25 -7.56 -6.03
C ASN A 42 6.92 -7.03 -6.60
N ALA A 43 6.80 -7.02 -7.94
CA ALA A 43 5.57 -6.64 -8.64
C ALA A 43 4.53 -7.77 -8.71
N ALA A 44 4.85 -8.98 -8.22
CA ALA A 44 3.89 -10.08 -8.15
C ALA A 44 2.76 -9.74 -7.18
N GLU A 45 1.52 -9.93 -7.63
CA GLU A 45 0.34 -9.67 -6.79
C GLU A 45 0.33 -10.59 -5.56
N THR A 46 0.01 -10.03 -4.41
CA THR A 46 -0.28 -10.79 -3.20
C THR A 46 -1.54 -10.26 -2.54
N LYS A 47 -2.25 -11.13 -1.83
CA LYS A 47 -3.45 -10.77 -1.08
C LYS A 47 -3.21 -11.05 0.39
N ILE A 48 -3.51 -10.06 1.22
CA ILE A 48 -3.39 -10.18 2.67
C ILE A 48 -4.66 -9.65 3.33
N MET A 49 -5.14 -10.37 4.32
CA MET A 49 -6.22 -9.89 5.18
C MET A 49 -5.62 -9.36 6.48
N VAL A 50 -5.92 -8.11 6.80
CA VAL A 50 -5.35 -7.43 7.97
C VAL A 50 -6.47 -6.86 8.83
N THR A 51 -6.41 -7.11 10.14
CA THR A 51 -7.28 -6.46 11.14
C THR A 51 -6.47 -5.41 11.89
N MET A 52 -6.95 -4.18 11.89
CA MET A 52 -6.33 -3.05 12.60
C MET A 52 -7.35 -2.32 13.45
N ASN A 53 -6.93 -1.85 14.62
CA ASN A 53 -7.73 -0.91 15.40
C ASN A 53 -7.67 0.51 14.82
N ALA A 54 -8.57 1.39 15.26
CA ALA A 54 -8.66 2.76 14.75
C ALA A 54 -7.37 3.58 14.95
N ARG A 55 -6.63 3.35 16.04
CA ARG A 55 -5.36 4.04 16.34
C ARG A 55 -4.29 3.68 15.30
N GLU A 56 -4.17 2.39 14.98
CA GLU A 56 -3.24 1.92 13.95
C GLU A 56 -3.61 2.43 12.56
N LEU A 57 -4.90 2.46 12.22
CA LEU A 57 -5.37 3.04 10.97
C LEU A 57 -5.04 4.54 10.88
N LEU A 58 -5.24 5.31 11.95
CA LEU A 58 -4.86 6.73 11.99
C LEU A 58 -3.36 6.92 11.79
N HIS A 59 -2.53 6.06 12.42
CA HIS A 59 -1.08 6.06 12.21
C HIS A 59 -0.71 5.70 10.78
N PHE A 60 -1.31 4.66 10.22
CA PHE A 60 -1.11 4.24 8.84
C PHE A 60 -1.42 5.36 7.84
N PHE A 61 -2.58 6.02 7.97
CA PHE A 61 -2.96 7.13 7.09
C PHE A 61 -2.00 8.32 7.21
N ARG A 62 -1.53 8.61 8.42
CA ARG A 62 -0.55 9.67 8.67
C ARG A 62 0.72 9.45 7.85
N GLN A 63 1.18 8.21 7.72
CA GLN A 63 2.39 7.82 7.01
C GLN A 63 2.14 7.62 5.51
N ARG A 64 1.08 6.92 5.15
CA ARG A 64 0.88 6.40 3.78
C ARG A 64 0.07 7.31 2.88
N CYS A 65 -0.76 8.22 3.40
CA CYS A 65 -1.36 9.28 2.60
C CYS A 65 -0.39 10.45 2.29
N CYS A 66 0.84 10.38 2.76
CA CYS A 66 1.87 11.37 2.46
C CYS A 66 2.29 11.32 0.98
N ASN A 67 2.53 12.48 0.35
CA ASN A 67 3.03 12.56 -1.04
C ASN A 67 4.41 11.91 -1.23
N ARG A 68 5.16 11.70 -0.14
CA ARG A 68 6.44 10.98 -0.16
C ARG A 68 6.28 9.46 -0.15
N ALA A 69 5.11 8.95 0.18
CA ALA A 69 4.84 7.53 0.08
C ALA A 69 4.83 7.12 -1.41
N GLN A 70 5.27 5.90 -1.69
CA GLN A 70 5.22 5.32 -3.02
C GLN A 70 3.75 5.35 -3.52
N TRP A 71 3.57 5.60 -4.80
CA TRP A 71 2.26 5.95 -5.38
C TRP A 71 1.18 4.89 -5.14
N GLU A 72 1.53 3.62 -5.21
CA GLU A 72 0.60 2.51 -5.10
C GLU A 72 0.05 2.36 -3.66
N ILE A 73 0.95 2.30 -2.66
CA ILE A 73 0.52 2.24 -1.25
C ILE A 73 -0.20 3.51 -0.82
N ARG A 74 0.14 4.67 -1.42
CA ARG A 74 -0.58 5.91 -1.16
C ARG A 74 -1.99 5.85 -1.70
N HIS A 75 -2.18 5.35 -2.93
CA HIS A 75 -3.50 5.18 -3.52
C HIS A 75 -4.35 4.23 -2.69
N MET A 76 -3.81 3.07 -2.33
CA MET A 76 -4.48 2.12 -1.43
C MET A 76 -4.88 2.78 -0.10
N ALA A 77 -3.98 3.53 0.52
CA ALA A 77 -4.27 4.24 1.77
C ALA A 77 -5.38 5.31 1.61
N GLU A 78 -5.44 5.98 0.47
CA GLU A 78 -6.49 6.96 0.16
C GLU A 78 -7.85 6.29 0.02
N GLU A 79 -7.94 5.15 -0.67
CA GLU A 79 -9.17 4.36 -0.79
C GLU A 79 -9.64 3.83 0.57
N MET A 80 -8.71 3.26 1.36
CA MET A 80 -9.02 2.83 2.73
C MET A 80 -9.53 4.00 3.59
N LEU A 81 -8.91 5.17 3.48
CA LEU A 81 -9.33 6.36 4.22
C LEU A 81 -10.74 6.80 3.85
N HIS A 82 -11.10 6.71 2.57
CA HIS A 82 -12.46 7.00 2.10
C HIS A 82 -13.48 6.07 2.79
N LEU A 83 -13.25 4.76 2.73
CA LEU A 83 -14.14 3.76 3.32
C LEU A 83 -14.33 3.95 4.86
N VAL A 84 -13.23 4.19 5.60
CA VAL A 84 -13.36 4.37 7.05
C VAL A 84 -13.99 5.71 7.43
N LYS A 85 -13.87 6.76 6.61
CA LYS A 85 -14.58 8.04 6.82
C LYS A 85 -16.09 7.90 6.62
N GLU A 86 -16.52 7.05 5.70
CA GLU A 86 -17.95 6.73 5.52
C GLU A 86 -18.49 5.90 6.70
N THR A 87 -17.71 4.92 7.15
CA THR A 87 -18.14 3.99 8.20
C THR A 87 -18.11 4.60 9.61
N ALA A 88 -17.07 5.39 9.92
CA ALA A 88 -16.84 5.97 11.24
C ALA A 88 -16.35 7.44 11.14
N PRO A 89 -17.19 8.35 10.62
CA PRO A 89 -16.79 9.72 10.32
C PRO A 89 -16.26 10.49 11.54
N THR A 90 -16.84 10.28 12.70
CA THR A 90 -16.42 10.95 13.95
C THR A 90 -14.97 10.61 14.33
N ILE A 91 -14.54 9.38 14.12
CA ILE A 91 -13.17 8.94 14.45
C ILE A 91 -12.18 9.43 13.41
N PHE A 92 -12.52 9.32 12.12
CA PHE A 92 -11.60 9.52 11.02
C PHE A 92 -11.73 10.89 10.33
N TYR A 93 -12.55 11.81 10.84
CA TYR A 93 -12.79 13.08 10.16
C TYR A 93 -11.50 13.91 9.97
N LYS A 94 -10.55 13.85 10.92
CA LYS A 94 -9.21 14.46 10.85
C LYS A 94 -8.13 13.54 10.27
N ALA A 95 -8.48 12.32 9.84
CA ALA A 95 -7.48 11.39 9.34
C ALA A 95 -6.92 11.82 7.97
N GLY A 96 -5.62 11.61 7.80
CA GLY A 96 -4.89 11.96 6.58
C GLY A 96 -3.39 12.09 6.85
N PRO A 97 -2.61 12.63 5.88
CA PRO A 97 -1.16 12.75 6.00
C PRO A 97 -0.72 13.63 7.16
N GLY A 98 0.47 13.37 7.71
CA GLY A 98 0.98 14.00 8.93
C GLY A 98 1.04 15.53 8.91
N CYS A 99 1.21 16.16 7.74
CA CYS A 99 1.25 17.61 7.58
C CYS A 99 -0.14 18.28 7.51
N LEU A 100 -1.24 17.53 7.66
CA LEU A 100 -2.58 18.08 7.53
C LEU A 100 -2.91 19.11 8.62
N TYR A 101 -2.54 18.82 9.86
CA TYR A 101 -2.81 19.67 11.04
C TYR A 101 -1.57 20.08 11.81
N SER A 102 -0.38 19.71 11.34
CA SER A 102 0.89 20.03 11.96
C SER A 102 1.90 20.52 10.93
N PRO A 103 3.06 21.04 11.32
CA PRO A 103 4.20 21.16 10.41
C PRO A 103 4.54 19.82 9.77
N CYS A 104 5.17 19.85 8.59
CA CYS A 104 5.55 18.63 7.90
C CYS A 104 6.51 17.79 8.76
N PRO A 105 6.19 16.54 9.09
CA PRO A 105 7.05 15.70 9.91
C PRO A 105 8.34 15.27 9.18
N GLU A 106 8.39 15.43 7.85
CA GLU A 106 9.56 15.08 7.03
C GLU A 106 10.68 16.13 7.08
N GLY A 107 10.49 17.27 7.77
CA GLY A 107 11.51 18.30 7.92
C GLY A 107 12.06 18.77 6.56
N GLU A 108 13.36 18.62 6.37
CA GLU A 108 14.07 19.00 5.13
C GLU A 108 13.62 18.20 3.90
N TYR A 109 13.13 16.98 4.11
CA TYR A 109 12.64 16.11 3.04
C TYR A 109 11.16 16.36 2.67
N THR A 110 10.62 17.50 3.05
CA THR A 110 9.25 17.88 2.70
C THR A 110 9.01 17.86 1.20
N CYS A 111 7.80 17.45 0.77
CA CYS A 111 7.38 17.54 -0.64
C CYS A 111 7.05 18.98 -1.08
N GLY A 112 7.02 19.95 -0.16
CA GLY A 112 6.68 21.36 -0.42
C GLY A 112 5.18 21.63 -0.69
N LYS A 113 4.33 20.62 -0.76
CA LYS A 113 2.93 20.70 -1.22
C LYS A 113 1.89 20.77 -0.09
N ILE A 114 2.24 21.33 1.06
CA ILE A 114 1.34 21.39 2.23
C ILE A 114 0.00 22.05 1.90
N LYS A 115 0.01 23.14 1.10
CA LYS A 115 -1.22 23.84 0.72
C LYS A 115 -2.18 22.96 -0.08
N GLU A 116 -1.66 22.20 -1.06
CA GLU A 116 -2.42 21.26 -1.87
C GLU A 116 -2.99 20.12 -1.01
N VAL A 117 -2.16 19.57 -0.11
CA VAL A 117 -2.56 18.52 0.84
C VAL A 117 -3.70 19.01 1.73
N LYS A 118 -3.58 20.19 2.31
CA LYS A 118 -4.65 20.79 3.13
C LYS A 118 -5.94 21.03 2.33
N LYS A 119 -5.84 21.37 1.05
CA LYS A 119 -7.00 21.49 0.17
C LYS A 119 -7.65 20.15 -0.14
N LYS A 120 -6.83 19.09 -0.35
CA LYS A 120 -7.32 17.74 -0.68
C LYS A 120 -7.99 17.04 0.52
N TYR A 121 -7.36 17.10 1.69
CA TYR A 121 -7.78 16.35 2.88
C TYR A 121 -8.42 17.21 3.96
N GLY A 122 -8.31 18.54 3.85
CA GLY A 122 -8.81 19.47 4.84
C GLY A 122 -10.31 19.37 5.02
N ILE A 123 -10.75 19.60 6.24
CA ILE A 123 -12.18 19.67 6.57
C ILE A 123 -12.73 20.89 5.83
N LYS A 124 -13.66 20.69 4.92
CA LYS A 124 -14.51 21.78 4.46
C LYS A 124 -15.24 22.28 5.71
N LYS A 125 -14.95 23.50 6.18
CA LYS A 125 -15.78 24.13 7.19
C LYS A 125 -17.17 24.20 6.62
N GLU A 126 -18.08 23.35 7.06
CA GLU A 126 -19.49 23.62 6.88
C GLU A 126 -19.70 24.99 7.52
N LYS A 127 -20.12 25.97 6.74
CA LYS A 127 -20.60 27.25 7.27
C LYS A 127 -21.82 26.93 8.13
N PRO A 128 -21.90 27.49 9.35
CA PRO A 128 -23.11 27.36 10.16
C PRO A 128 -24.31 27.91 9.43
#